data_74d1a58b4d954cb7745d0afadb200e2f
#
_entry.id   74d1a58b4d954cb7745d0afadb200e2f
#
_cell.length_a   1.000
_cell.length_b   1.000
_cell.length_c   1.000
_cell.angle_alpha   90.00
_cell.angle_beta   90.00
_cell.angle_gamma   90.00
#
_symmetry.space_group_name_H-M   'P 1'
#
loop_
_entity.id
_entity.type
_entity.pdbx_description
1 polymer ?
#
loop_
_entity_poly.entity_id
_entity_poly.type
_entity_poly.pdbx_seq_one_letter_code
_entity_poly.pdbx_strand_id
1 'polypeptide(L)'
;MEIEGKIAVVTGAAQGIGRALCEALHAAGAKHVVAVDLKREGVEETAKITGGTAMECDVSDQAQIEAMIDRIEAEIGPIDLFCSNAGILTGLDKSFENIAFASTDDWNRAWAVNVMAHVHAARHLVPKMVARGGGYFMHTASAAGLLNQVGSAVYGVTKHAAVGFAEALAFGHKDDNIRVTVLCPQGVDTEMVRGSGENPATADGILSTQEVAEKTLQAIRDEKFLVLPHELVGKYMHNKVNDYDRWIGGMAKLQAVYKNANG
;
A
#
# COMPACT_ATOMS: atom_id res chain seq x y z
N MET A 1 16.39 -8.31 2.53
CA MET A 1 16.20 -8.77 3.95
C MET A 1 15.67 -10.20 3.95
N GLU A 2 16.27 -11.10 4.72
CA GLU A 2 15.68 -12.44 4.96
C GLU A 2 14.45 -12.33 5.85
N ILE A 3 13.40 -13.11 5.52
CA ILE A 3 12.13 -13.11 6.25
C ILE A 3 12.15 -14.08 7.42
N GLU A 4 12.93 -15.17 7.31
CA GLU A 4 13.03 -16.19 8.34
C GLU A 4 13.44 -15.57 9.69
N GLY A 5 12.72 -15.92 10.74
CA GLY A 5 12.99 -15.46 12.11
C GLY A 5 12.56 -14.01 12.40
N LYS A 6 11.94 -13.29 11.47
CA LYS A 6 11.55 -11.87 11.62
C LYS A 6 10.15 -11.70 12.20
N ILE A 7 9.97 -10.61 12.94
CA ILE A 7 8.65 -10.15 13.38
C ILE A 7 8.12 -9.14 12.36
N ALA A 8 6.99 -9.46 11.75
CA ALA A 8 6.37 -8.66 10.70
C ALA A 8 4.98 -8.17 11.12
N VAL A 9 4.68 -6.91 10.82
CA VAL A 9 3.37 -6.29 11.03
C VAL A 9 2.78 -5.93 9.68
N VAL A 10 1.49 -6.23 9.44
CA VAL A 10 0.79 -5.91 8.20
C VAL A 10 -0.51 -5.20 8.53
N THR A 11 -0.67 -3.95 8.07
CA THR A 11 -1.94 -3.21 8.17
C THR A 11 -2.84 -3.48 6.97
N GLY A 12 -4.17 -3.38 7.14
CA GLY A 12 -5.12 -3.76 6.11
C GLY A 12 -5.15 -5.28 5.88
N ALA A 13 -4.92 -6.06 6.94
CA ALA A 13 -4.68 -7.49 6.88
C ALA A 13 -5.94 -8.36 6.99
N ALA A 14 -7.12 -7.76 7.10
CA ALA A 14 -8.38 -8.51 7.15
C ALA A 14 -8.70 -9.26 5.86
N GLN A 15 -8.17 -8.80 4.73
CA GLN A 15 -8.47 -9.34 3.40
C GLN A 15 -7.46 -8.91 2.33
N GLY A 16 -7.65 -9.35 1.09
CA GLY A 16 -6.94 -8.84 -0.09
C GLY A 16 -5.43 -9.01 0.01
N ILE A 17 -4.68 -7.98 -0.46
CA ILE A 17 -3.22 -7.99 -0.47
C ILE A 17 -2.64 -8.15 0.94
N GLY A 18 -3.25 -7.49 1.95
CA GLY A 18 -2.76 -7.55 3.33
C GLY A 18 -2.82 -8.96 3.91
N ARG A 19 -3.93 -9.69 3.71
CA ARG A 19 -4.04 -11.10 4.12
C ARG A 19 -3.03 -11.97 3.38
N ALA A 20 -2.91 -11.82 2.06
CA ALA A 20 -1.95 -12.58 1.26
C ALA A 20 -0.49 -12.32 1.69
N LEU A 21 -0.15 -11.07 2.06
CA LEU A 21 1.16 -10.75 2.63
C LEU A 21 1.39 -11.47 3.96
N CYS A 22 0.40 -11.51 4.87
CA CYS A 22 0.52 -12.25 6.13
C CYS A 22 0.79 -13.74 5.89
N GLU A 23 0.02 -14.36 4.98
CA GLU A 23 0.17 -15.77 4.62
C GLU A 23 1.55 -16.05 3.99
N ALA A 24 1.98 -15.20 3.06
CA ALA A 24 3.28 -15.34 2.40
C ALA A 24 4.47 -15.13 3.38
N LEU A 25 4.36 -14.17 4.31
CA LEU A 25 5.36 -13.95 5.36
C LEU A 25 5.46 -15.15 6.30
N HIS A 26 4.32 -15.70 6.72
CA HIS A 26 4.29 -16.93 7.52
C HIS A 26 4.93 -18.10 6.78
N ALA A 27 4.55 -18.35 5.53
CA ALA A 27 5.12 -19.41 4.70
C ALA A 27 6.64 -19.22 4.45
N ALA A 28 7.12 -17.98 4.45
CA ALA A 28 8.55 -17.65 4.34
C ALA A 28 9.34 -17.76 5.65
N GLY A 29 8.73 -18.27 6.73
CA GLY A 29 9.41 -18.53 8.00
C GLY A 29 9.51 -17.30 8.92
N ALA A 30 8.67 -16.29 8.76
CA ALA A 30 8.59 -15.20 9.73
C ALA A 30 8.35 -15.78 11.13
N LYS A 31 9.10 -15.29 12.12
CA LYS A 31 8.97 -15.74 13.53
C LYS A 31 7.59 -15.43 14.07
N HIS A 32 7.05 -14.28 13.72
CA HIS A 32 5.71 -13.87 14.12
C HIS A 32 5.12 -12.89 13.12
N VAL A 33 3.83 -13.03 12.81
CA VAL A 33 3.08 -12.13 11.93
C VAL A 33 1.95 -11.49 12.74
N VAL A 34 1.92 -10.16 12.76
CA VAL A 34 0.82 -9.40 13.38
C VAL A 34 -0.08 -8.86 12.28
N ALA A 35 -1.31 -9.37 12.22
CA ALA A 35 -2.34 -8.92 11.30
C ALA A 35 -3.12 -7.77 11.93
N VAL A 36 -3.16 -6.61 11.27
CA VAL A 36 -3.77 -5.38 11.78
C VAL A 36 -4.84 -4.87 10.80
N ASP A 37 -6.03 -4.58 11.29
CA ASP A 37 -7.10 -3.96 10.49
C ASP A 37 -8.14 -3.30 11.41
N LEU A 38 -9.01 -2.49 10.84
CA LEU A 38 -10.21 -1.97 11.51
C LEU A 38 -11.27 -3.08 11.68
N LYS A 39 -11.27 -4.08 10.77
CA LYS A 39 -12.23 -5.22 10.75
C LYS A 39 -11.69 -6.36 11.62
N ARG A 40 -12.08 -6.38 12.88
CA ARG A 40 -11.63 -7.36 13.88
C ARG A 40 -11.78 -8.82 13.43
N GLU A 41 -12.97 -9.20 12.96
CA GLU A 41 -13.24 -10.58 12.53
C GLU A 41 -12.27 -11.03 11.41
N GLY A 42 -12.00 -10.15 10.43
CA GLY A 42 -11.10 -10.45 9.32
C GLY A 42 -9.65 -10.67 9.76
N VAL A 43 -9.14 -9.89 10.74
CA VAL A 43 -7.78 -10.11 11.24
C VAL A 43 -7.69 -11.33 12.16
N GLU A 44 -8.73 -11.67 12.89
CA GLU A 44 -8.79 -12.91 13.67
C GLU A 44 -8.71 -14.15 12.76
N GLU A 45 -9.39 -14.13 11.59
CA GLU A 45 -9.24 -15.19 10.57
C GLU A 45 -7.81 -15.25 10.03
N THR A 46 -7.22 -14.11 9.66
CA THR A 46 -5.84 -14.04 9.14
C THR A 46 -4.83 -14.53 10.17
N ALA A 47 -4.96 -14.11 11.43
CA ALA A 47 -4.11 -14.56 12.52
C ALA A 47 -4.23 -16.07 12.78
N LYS A 48 -5.45 -16.64 12.66
CA LYS A 48 -5.67 -18.09 12.78
C LYS A 48 -4.95 -18.87 11.68
N ILE A 49 -4.93 -18.36 10.44
CA ILE A 49 -4.24 -19.02 9.30
C ILE A 49 -2.72 -18.99 9.53
N THR A 50 -2.18 -17.87 10.03
CA THR A 50 -0.73 -17.68 10.19
C THR A 50 -0.19 -18.12 11.55
N GLY A 51 -1.05 -18.49 12.50
CA GLY A 51 -0.64 -18.72 13.90
C GLY A 51 -0.10 -17.47 14.58
N GLY A 52 -0.42 -16.29 14.02
CA GLY A 52 0.06 -14.98 14.48
C GLY A 52 -0.88 -14.28 15.46
N THR A 53 -0.77 -12.96 15.55
CA THR A 53 -1.61 -12.13 16.43
C THR A 53 -2.52 -11.23 15.60
N ALA A 54 -3.80 -11.12 16.00
CA ALA A 54 -4.76 -10.17 15.46
C ALA A 54 -4.79 -8.91 16.33
N MET A 55 -4.77 -7.73 15.68
CA MET A 55 -4.95 -6.45 16.35
C MET A 55 -5.94 -5.57 15.59
N GLU A 56 -6.91 -5.00 16.31
CA GLU A 56 -7.79 -3.97 15.79
C GLU A 56 -7.10 -2.60 15.91
N CYS A 57 -7.04 -1.85 14.81
CA CYS A 57 -6.46 -0.51 14.78
C CYS A 57 -7.06 0.30 13.62
N ASP A 58 -7.54 1.50 13.91
CA ASP A 58 -7.81 2.51 12.88
C ASP A 58 -6.50 3.23 12.54
N VAL A 59 -5.95 2.92 11.36
CA VAL A 59 -4.70 3.53 10.90
C VAL A 59 -4.81 5.02 10.56
N SER A 60 -6.02 5.57 10.51
CA SER A 60 -6.22 7.02 10.40
C SER A 60 -5.98 7.77 11.71
N ASP A 61 -5.94 7.06 12.83
CA ASP A 61 -5.71 7.60 14.17
C ASP A 61 -4.24 7.36 14.60
N GLN A 62 -3.50 8.46 14.75
CA GLN A 62 -2.09 8.43 15.16
C GLN A 62 -1.90 7.71 16.51
N ALA A 63 -2.75 7.99 17.50
CA ALA A 63 -2.59 7.42 18.84
C ALA A 63 -2.80 5.90 18.85
N GLN A 64 -3.70 5.39 18.02
CA GLN A 64 -3.90 3.94 17.86
C GLN A 64 -2.71 3.27 17.19
N ILE A 65 -2.10 3.89 16.16
CA ILE A 65 -0.88 3.36 15.53
C ILE A 65 0.27 3.30 16.55
N GLU A 66 0.50 4.37 17.30
CA GLU A 66 1.57 4.43 18.30
C GLU A 66 1.36 3.37 19.40
N ALA A 67 0.15 3.28 19.96
CA ALA A 67 -0.19 2.29 20.98
C ALA A 67 -0.06 0.84 20.46
N MET A 68 -0.46 0.59 19.22
CA MET A 68 -0.30 -0.72 18.57
C MET A 68 1.17 -1.09 18.44
N ILE A 69 2.02 -0.18 17.93
CA ILE A 69 3.46 -0.41 17.79
C ILE A 69 4.10 -0.68 19.15
N ASP A 70 3.81 0.15 20.16
CA ASP A 70 4.37 0.00 21.52
C ASP A 70 3.95 -1.34 22.15
N ARG A 71 2.70 -1.73 21.96
CA ARG A 71 2.22 -3.02 22.45
C ARG A 71 2.92 -4.20 21.77
N ILE A 72 3.12 -4.16 20.45
CA ILE A 72 3.83 -5.22 19.73
C ILE A 72 5.28 -5.31 20.21
N GLU A 73 5.98 -4.18 20.31
CA GLU A 73 7.38 -4.12 20.78
C GLU A 73 7.52 -4.66 22.21
N ALA A 74 6.55 -4.42 23.09
CA ALA A 74 6.58 -4.86 24.49
C ALA A 74 6.16 -6.33 24.68
N GLU A 75 5.13 -6.80 23.98
CA GLU A 75 4.51 -8.11 24.23
C GLU A 75 5.03 -9.22 23.30
N ILE A 76 5.44 -8.88 22.06
CA ILE A 76 5.83 -9.84 21.03
C ILE A 76 7.34 -9.74 20.75
N GLY A 77 7.85 -8.52 20.59
CA GLY A 77 9.26 -8.23 20.37
C GLY A 77 9.49 -7.16 19.30
N PRO A 78 10.77 -6.88 18.97
CA PRO A 78 11.14 -5.83 18.06
C PRO A 78 10.59 -6.08 16.65
N ILE A 79 9.88 -5.07 16.09
CA ILE A 79 9.34 -5.15 14.73
C ILE A 79 10.47 -5.02 13.72
N ASP A 80 10.76 -6.09 12.97
CA ASP A 80 11.77 -6.08 11.91
C ASP A 80 11.24 -5.52 10.59
N LEU A 81 9.98 -5.86 10.25
CA LEU A 81 9.30 -5.45 9.02
C LEU A 81 7.92 -4.86 9.31
N PHE A 82 7.69 -3.64 8.88
CA PHE A 82 6.38 -2.99 8.96
C PHE A 82 5.79 -2.81 7.56
N CYS A 83 4.75 -3.57 7.23
CA CYS A 83 4.00 -3.48 5.98
C CYS A 83 2.80 -2.53 6.17
N SER A 84 3.01 -1.27 5.82
CA SER A 84 1.96 -0.24 5.80
C SER A 84 1.13 -0.41 4.53
N ASN A 85 0.13 -1.31 4.59
CA ASN A 85 -0.64 -1.75 3.42
C ASN A 85 -2.08 -1.23 3.41
N ALA A 86 -2.67 -0.87 4.55
CA ALA A 86 -4.02 -0.35 4.62
C ALA A 86 -4.23 0.83 3.65
N GLY A 87 -5.36 0.85 2.96
CA GLY A 87 -5.68 1.90 2.02
C GLY A 87 -7.14 1.86 1.61
N ILE A 88 -7.67 3.01 1.19
CA ILE A 88 -9.05 3.16 0.73
C ILE A 88 -9.11 3.83 -0.64
N LEU A 89 -10.17 3.52 -1.37
CA LEU A 89 -10.56 4.17 -2.62
C LEU A 89 -11.86 4.91 -2.35
N THR A 90 -11.84 6.24 -2.44
CA THR A 90 -13.00 7.12 -2.20
C THR A 90 -12.98 8.27 -3.21
N GLY A 91 -14.05 9.06 -3.27
CA GLY A 91 -14.15 10.21 -4.15
C GLY A 91 -14.14 9.83 -5.64
N LEU A 92 -14.81 8.73 -6.01
CA LEU A 92 -14.97 8.32 -7.41
C LEU A 92 -15.97 9.23 -8.12
N ASP A 93 -15.49 9.95 -9.15
CA ASP A 93 -16.35 10.68 -10.10
C ASP A 93 -16.75 9.76 -11.25
N LYS A 94 -17.96 9.19 -11.14
CA LYS A 94 -18.52 8.32 -12.19
C LYS A 94 -19.08 9.12 -13.37
N SER A 95 -19.37 10.42 -13.16
CA SER A 95 -19.86 11.30 -14.24
C SER A 95 -18.75 11.83 -15.12
N PHE A 96 -17.52 11.88 -14.61
CA PHE A 96 -16.37 12.53 -15.25
C PHE A 96 -16.61 13.99 -15.62
N GLU A 97 -17.53 14.69 -14.91
CA GLU A 97 -17.84 16.08 -15.18
C GLU A 97 -16.89 17.04 -14.47
N ASN A 98 -16.49 16.69 -13.25
CA ASN A 98 -15.61 17.53 -12.45
C ASN A 98 -14.67 16.67 -11.60
N ILE A 99 -13.42 16.54 -12.02
CA ILE A 99 -12.41 15.74 -11.30
C ILE A 99 -12.16 16.22 -9.86
N ALA A 100 -12.53 17.44 -9.52
CA ALA A 100 -12.45 18.01 -8.17
C ALA A 100 -13.77 17.83 -7.36
N PHE A 101 -14.69 17.02 -7.85
CA PHE A 101 -16.03 16.79 -7.27
C PHE A 101 -16.02 16.24 -5.84
N ALA A 102 -15.03 15.44 -5.49
CA ALA A 102 -14.96 14.77 -4.20
C ALA A 102 -15.05 15.74 -3.03
N SER A 103 -15.80 15.37 -2.01
CA SER A 103 -16.00 16.20 -0.81
C SER A 103 -14.69 16.41 -0.04
N THR A 104 -14.60 17.47 0.76
CA THR A 104 -13.48 17.68 1.67
C THR A 104 -13.29 16.51 2.63
N ASP A 105 -14.38 15.86 3.05
CA ASP A 105 -14.32 14.69 3.94
C ASP A 105 -13.71 13.49 3.23
N ASP A 106 -14.01 13.24 1.94
CA ASP A 106 -13.35 12.22 1.14
C ASP A 106 -11.84 12.47 1.06
N TRP A 107 -11.43 13.72 0.79
CA TRP A 107 -10.03 14.12 0.77
C TRP A 107 -9.34 13.88 2.10
N ASN A 108 -9.93 14.36 3.19
CA ASN A 108 -9.37 14.22 4.53
C ASN A 108 -9.24 12.75 4.94
N ARG A 109 -10.28 11.95 4.71
CA ARG A 109 -10.28 10.53 5.02
C ARG A 109 -9.25 9.76 4.21
N ALA A 110 -9.19 10.00 2.89
CA ALA A 110 -8.18 9.36 2.04
C ALA A 110 -6.76 9.77 2.43
N TRP A 111 -6.55 11.04 2.75
CA TRP A 111 -5.26 11.54 3.21
C TRP A 111 -4.83 10.90 4.52
N ALA A 112 -5.72 10.81 5.49
CA ALA A 112 -5.46 10.18 6.79
C ALA A 112 -5.04 8.70 6.63
N VAL A 113 -5.77 7.93 5.81
CA VAL A 113 -5.51 6.49 5.63
C VAL A 113 -4.37 6.23 4.65
N ASN A 114 -4.41 6.83 3.45
CA ASN A 114 -3.46 6.48 2.37
C ASN A 114 -2.10 7.16 2.50
N VAL A 115 -1.98 8.21 3.33
CA VAL A 115 -0.74 8.99 3.49
C VAL A 115 -0.29 9.03 4.94
N MET A 116 -1.13 9.59 5.84
CA MET A 116 -0.72 9.83 7.22
C MET A 116 -0.47 8.56 8.02
N ALA A 117 -1.16 7.47 7.71
CA ALA A 117 -0.87 6.16 8.32
C ALA A 117 0.58 5.72 8.12
N HIS A 118 1.14 5.90 6.91
CA HIS A 118 2.55 5.64 6.62
C HIS A 118 3.47 6.55 7.45
N VAL A 119 3.13 7.84 7.52
CA VAL A 119 3.90 8.86 8.25
C VAL A 119 3.90 8.59 9.75
N HIS A 120 2.74 8.28 10.35
CA HIS A 120 2.62 8.01 11.78
C HIS A 120 3.40 6.75 12.19
N ALA A 121 3.28 5.67 11.42
CA ALA A 121 4.03 4.45 11.67
C ALA A 121 5.55 4.69 11.60
N ALA A 122 6.04 5.35 10.55
CA ALA A 122 7.45 5.64 10.41
C ALA A 122 7.96 6.59 11.51
N ARG A 123 7.23 7.66 11.82
CA ARG A 123 7.59 8.62 12.88
C ARG A 123 7.83 7.94 14.22
N HIS A 124 6.99 6.98 14.57
CA HIS A 124 7.06 6.28 15.86
C HIS A 124 8.07 5.12 15.86
N LEU A 125 8.19 4.41 14.75
CA LEU A 125 8.98 3.17 14.68
C LEU A 125 10.44 3.39 14.23
N VAL A 126 10.73 4.37 13.36
CA VAL A 126 12.09 4.64 12.86
C VAL A 126 13.10 4.85 13.99
N PRO A 127 12.83 5.69 15.02
CA PRO A 127 13.80 5.86 16.12
C PRO A 127 14.11 4.54 16.85
N LYS A 128 13.11 3.67 17.02
CA LYS A 128 13.27 2.35 17.66
C LYS A 128 14.10 1.43 16.77
N MET A 129 13.85 1.40 15.45
CA MET A 129 14.61 0.62 14.49
C MET A 129 16.07 1.09 14.40
N VAL A 130 16.31 2.40 14.33
CA VAL A 130 17.68 2.98 14.29
C VAL A 130 18.46 2.61 15.54
N ALA A 131 17.86 2.71 16.71
CA ALA A 131 18.51 2.37 17.99
C ALA A 131 18.99 0.91 18.07
N ARG A 132 18.40 0.00 17.26
CA ARG A 132 18.78 -1.42 17.20
C ARG A 132 19.51 -1.82 15.91
N GLY A 133 19.95 -0.84 15.09
CA GLY A 133 20.79 -1.05 13.91
C GLY A 133 20.05 -1.16 12.59
N GLY A 134 18.77 -0.78 12.54
CA GLY A 134 17.99 -0.70 11.31
C GLY A 134 16.66 -1.43 11.36
N GLY A 135 15.95 -1.43 10.23
CA GLY A 135 14.66 -2.07 10.05
C GLY A 135 14.14 -1.94 8.63
N TYR A 136 12.92 -2.43 8.39
CA TYR A 136 12.36 -2.47 7.05
C TYR A 136 10.92 -1.96 7.03
N PHE A 137 10.62 -1.08 6.06
CA PHE A 137 9.26 -0.66 5.74
C PHE A 137 8.85 -1.14 4.36
N MET A 138 7.64 -1.68 4.24
CA MET A 138 6.97 -1.90 2.97
C MET A 138 5.72 -1.04 2.90
N HIS A 139 5.59 -0.21 1.88
CA HIS A 139 4.44 0.64 1.66
C HIS A 139 3.63 0.19 0.44
N THR A 140 2.33 -0.02 0.61
CA THR A 140 1.43 -0.27 -0.53
C THR A 140 0.89 1.04 -1.06
N ALA A 141 1.48 1.51 -2.17
CA ALA A 141 0.95 2.62 -2.94
C ALA A 141 -0.04 2.11 -4.01
N SER A 142 0.23 2.37 -5.26
CA SER A 142 -0.53 1.90 -6.45
C SER A 142 0.20 2.35 -7.71
N ALA A 143 -0.05 1.73 -8.85
CA ALA A 143 0.27 2.32 -10.16
C ALA A 143 -0.34 3.72 -10.33
N ALA A 144 -1.47 4.00 -9.68
CA ALA A 144 -2.06 5.34 -9.63
C ALA A 144 -1.15 6.38 -8.95
N GLY A 145 -0.23 5.96 -8.08
CA GLY A 145 0.80 6.83 -7.48
C GLY A 145 1.94 7.20 -8.43
N LEU A 146 2.02 6.56 -9.59
CA LEU A 146 3.03 6.79 -10.61
C LEU A 146 2.42 7.39 -11.89
N LEU A 147 1.22 6.92 -12.24
CA LEU A 147 0.56 7.19 -13.53
C LEU A 147 -0.67 8.12 -13.41
N ASN A 148 -1.19 8.30 -12.20
CA ASN A 148 -2.48 8.88 -11.87
C ASN A 148 -3.65 7.89 -12.10
N GLN A 149 -4.87 8.31 -11.74
CA GLN A 149 -6.09 7.51 -11.79
C GLN A 149 -7.20 8.27 -12.52
N VAL A 150 -7.76 7.66 -13.56
CA VAL A 150 -8.98 8.17 -14.21
C VAL A 150 -10.17 8.01 -13.26
N GLY A 151 -10.98 9.04 -13.11
CA GLY A 151 -12.19 9.03 -12.28
C GLY A 151 -11.97 9.16 -10.77
N SER A 152 -10.74 9.37 -10.29
CA SER A 152 -10.48 9.70 -8.88
C SER A 152 -9.20 10.48 -8.67
N ALA A 153 -9.31 11.80 -8.58
CA ALA A 153 -8.19 12.65 -8.20
C ALA A 153 -7.72 12.36 -6.77
N VAL A 154 -8.64 12.12 -5.83
CA VAL A 154 -8.34 11.83 -4.43
C VAL A 154 -7.39 10.63 -4.33
N TYR A 155 -7.72 9.54 -4.99
CA TYR A 155 -6.89 8.33 -4.95
C TYR A 155 -5.53 8.55 -5.62
N GLY A 156 -5.52 9.10 -6.85
CA GLY A 156 -4.29 9.36 -7.58
C GLY A 156 -3.33 10.26 -6.81
N VAL A 157 -3.82 11.37 -6.24
CA VAL A 157 -3.01 12.32 -5.47
C VAL A 157 -2.47 11.69 -4.18
N THR A 158 -3.33 10.99 -3.41
CA THR A 158 -2.88 10.36 -2.16
C THR A 158 -1.87 9.24 -2.41
N LYS A 159 -2.01 8.47 -3.50
CA LYS A 159 -1.04 7.43 -3.86
C LYS A 159 0.28 8.00 -4.40
N HIS A 160 0.29 9.16 -5.09
CA HIS A 160 1.52 9.90 -5.40
C HIS A 160 2.22 10.38 -4.11
N ALA A 161 1.46 10.92 -3.15
CA ALA A 161 2.01 11.34 -1.87
C ALA A 161 2.63 10.16 -1.09
N ALA A 162 2.00 8.98 -1.12
CA ALA A 162 2.55 7.77 -0.50
C ALA A 162 3.88 7.33 -1.14
N VAL A 163 4.00 7.39 -2.48
CA VAL A 163 5.27 7.14 -3.18
C VAL A 163 6.33 8.15 -2.77
N GLY A 164 6.02 9.45 -2.82
CA GLY A 164 6.97 10.51 -2.43
C GLY A 164 7.42 10.39 -0.98
N PHE A 165 6.52 9.98 -0.05
CA PHE A 165 6.91 9.71 1.33
C PHE A 165 7.83 8.49 1.44
N ALA A 166 7.55 7.40 0.73
CA ALA A 166 8.41 6.22 0.72
C ALA A 166 9.82 6.52 0.18
N GLU A 167 9.93 7.35 -0.88
CA GLU A 167 11.20 7.84 -1.41
C GLU A 167 11.97 8.65 -0.35
N ALA A 168 11.28 9.62 0.29
CA ALA A 168 11.89 10.45 1.34
C ALA A 168 12.41 9.61 2.51
N LEU A 169 11.62 8.61 2.96
CA LEU A 169 12.03 7.68 4.01
C LEU A 169 13.25 6.86 3.59
N ALA A 170 13.26 6.35 2.36
CA ALA A 170 14.33 5.50 1.83
C ALA A 170 15.68 6.23 1.75
N PHE A 171 15.71 7.44 1.17
CA PHE A 171 16.97 8.18 1.07
C PHE A 171 17.35 8.87 2.38
N GLY A 172 16.36 9.34 3.16
CA GLY A 172 16.59 10.08 4.39
C GLY A 172 17.20 9.25 5.52
N HIS A 173 16.93 7.93 5.53
CA HIS A 173 17.41 7.00 6.56
C HIS A 173 18.26 5.85 5.99
N LYS A 174 18.85 6.06 4.82
CA LYS A 174 19.69 5.05 4.17
C LYS A 174 20.89 4.66 5.02
N ASP A 175 21.53 5.63 5.62
CA ASP A 175 22.72 5.44 6.47
C ASP A 175 22.35 4.89 7.86
N ASP A 176 21.10 5.04 8.28
CA ASP A 176 20.54 4.43 9.50
C ASP A 176 20.14 2.97 9.30
N ASN A 177 20.46 2.38 8.15
CA ASN A 177 20.07 1.04 7.76
C ASN A 177 18.55 0.79 7.77
N ILE A 178 17.75 1.82 7.47
CA ILE A 178 16.32 1.68 7.18
C ILE A 178 16.16 1.37 5.70
N ARG A 179 15.57 0.22 5.40
CA ARG A 179 15.24 -0.18 4.03
C ARG A 179 13.77 0.03 3.74
N VAL A 180 13.46 0.37 2.51
CA VAL A 180 12.08 0.66 2.09
C VAL A 180 11.78 0.00 0.76
N THR A 181 10.64 -0.67 0.69
CA THR A 181 10.03 -1.15 -0.55
C THR A 181 8.68 -0.48 -0.74
N VAL A 182 8.39 0.01 -1.94
CA VAL A 182 7.07 0.52 -2.32
C VAL A 182 6.43 -0.38 -3.37
N LEU A 183 5.26 -0.91 -3.05
CA LEU A 183 4.45 -1.75 -3.91
C LEU A 183 3.47 -0.89 -4.69
N CYS A 184 3.53 -0.92 -6.02
CA CYS A 184 2.68 -0.14 -6.92
C CYS A 184 1.88 -1.05 -7.88
N PRO A 185 0.85 -1.77 -7.42
CA PRO A 185 0.03 -2.64 -8.25
C PRO A 185 -0.98 -1.85 -9.08
N GLN A 186 -1.44 -2.45 -10.21
CA GLN A 186 -2.67 -2.09 -10.90
C GLN A 186 -3.84 -2.94 -10.38
N GLY A 187 -4.62 -3.55 -11.27
CA GLY A 187 -5.76 -4.40 -10.92
C GLY A 187 -5.34 -5.66 -10.15
N VAL A 188 -5.80 -5.80 -8.92
CA VAL A 188 -5.60 -6.99 -8.09
C VAL A 188 -6.96 -7.49 -7.63
N ASP A 189 -7.17 -8.80 -7.62
CA ASP A 189 -8.44 -9.42 -7.23
C ASP A 189 -8.76 -9.21 -5.75
N THR A 190 -9.33 -8.06 -5.44
CA THR A 190 -9.70 -7.58 -4.11
C THR A 190 -11.12 -7.02 -4.11
N GLU A 191 -11.73 -6.88 -2.93
CA GLU A 191 -13.03 -6.20 -2.80
C GLU A 191 -13.00 -4.78 -3.38
N MET A 192 -11.89 -4.06 -3.21
CA MET A 192 -11.71 -2.70 -3.73
C MET A 192 -11.88 -2.66 -5.26
N VAL A 193 -11.29 -3.61 -5.99
CA VAL A 193 -11.37 -3.68 -7.45
C VAL A 193 -12.72 -4.23 -7.90
N ARG A 194 -13.25 -5.28 -7.25
CA ARG A 194 -14.58 -5.82 -7.57
C ARG A 194 -15.70 -4.80 -7.38
N GLY A 195 -15.57 -3.90 -6.39
CA GLY A 195 -16.54 -2.83 -6.11
C GLY A 195 -16.42 -1.60 -7.02
N SER A 196 -15.35 -1.47 -7.81
CA SER A 196 -15.09 -0.28 -8.63
C SER A 196 -15.70 -0.33 -10.05
N GLY A 197 -16.24 -1.48 -10.47
CA GLY A 197 -16.74 -1.69 -11.84
C GLY A 197 -15.60 -1.72 -12.88
N GLU A 198 -15.95 -1.52 -14.17
CA GLU A 198 -14.95 -1.40 -15.21
C GLU A 198 -14.12 -0.13 -15.00
N ASN A 199 -12.80 -0.28 -14.88
CA ASN A 199 -11.90 0.85 -14.69
C ASN A 199 -10.55 0.60 -15.39
N PRO A 200 -9.79 1.65 -15.70
CA PRO A 200 -8.50 1.52 -16.38
C PRO A 200 -7.47 0.64 -15.66
N ALA A 201 -7.59 0.49 -14.34
CA ALA A 201 -6.64 -0.31 -13.57
C ALA A 201 -6.72 -1.81 -13.89
N THR A 202 -7.81 -2.28 -14.53
CA THR A 202 -7.99 -3.69 -14.90
C THR A 202 -7.67 -3.96 -16.38
N ALA A 203 -7.35 -2.93 -17.18
CA ALA A 203 -7.12 -3.06 -18.62
C ALA A 203 -5.95 -3.98 -18.99
N ASP A 204 -4.93 -4.05 -18.14
CA ASP A 204 -3.74 -4.90 -18.35
C ASP A 204 -3.85 -6.27 -17.64
N GLY A 205 -5.05 -6.64 -17.22
CA GLY A 205 -5.34 -7.88 -16.48
C GLY A 205 -5.45 -7.65 -14.97
N ILE A 206 -5.93 -8.69 -14.30
CA ILE A 206 -6.11 -8.72 -12.86
C ILE A 206 -5.19 -9.81 -12.31
N LEU A 207 -4.26 -9.43 -11.43
CA LEU A 207 -3.41 -10.39 -10.71
C LEU A 207 -4.11 -10.91 -9.46
N SER A 208 -3.76 -12.12 -9.04
CA SER A 208 -4.15 -12.63 -7.75
C SER A 208 -3.42 -11.90 -6.61
N THR A 209 -4.02 -11.89 -5.43
CA THR A 209 -3.38 -11.32 -4.24
C THR A 209 -2.12 -12.09 -3.86
N GLN A 210 -2.09 -13.40 -4.11
CA GLN A 210 -0.95 -14.27 -3.87
C GLN A 210 0.24 -13.91 -4.76
N GLU A 211 0.03 -13.76 -6.07
CA GLU A 211 1.10 -13.33 -7.00
C GLU A 211 1.71 -11.98 -6.60
N VAL A 212 0.86 -11.04 -6.17
CA VAL A 212 1.33 -9.73 -5.70
C VAL A 212 2.13 -9.86 -4.42
N ALA A 213 1.70 -10.68 -3.47
CA ALA A 213 2.43 -10.93 -2.23
C ALA A 213 3.78 -11.60 -2.49
N GLU A 214 3.85 -12.62 -3.34
CA GLU A 214 5.10 -13.31 -3.71
C GLU A 214 6.11 -12.36 -4.35
N LYS A 215 5.69 -11.56 -5.34
CA LYS A 215 6.54 -10.54 -5.98
C LYS A 215 7.02 -9.50 -4.96
N THR A 216 6.19 -9.14 -3.99
CA THR A 216 6.54 -8.20 -2.93
C THR A 216 7.59 -8.80 -2.00
N LEU A 217 7.42 -10.02 -1.53
CA LEU A 217 8.39 -10.70 -0.69
C LEU A 217 9.73 -10.88 -1.39
N GLN A 218 9.70 -11.22 -2.68
CA GLN A 218 10.94 -11.32 -3.46
C GLN A 218 11.68 -9.97 -3.51
N ALA A 219 10.95 -8.87 -3.72
CA ALA A 219 11.56 -7.54 -3.71
C ALA A 219 12.12 -7.14 -2.34
N ILE A 220 11.46 -7.53 -1.24
CA ILE A 220 11.96 -7.33 0.13
C ILE A 220 13.27 -8.12 0.34
N ARG A 221 13.35 -9.37 -0.14
CA ARG A 221 14.60 -10.16 -0.09
C ARG A 221 15.72 -9.50 -0.87
N ASP A 222 15.41 -9.00 -2.07
CA ASP A 222 16.36 -8.32 -2.95
C ASP A 222 16.64 -6.85 -2.54
N GLU A 223 15.99 -6.34 -1.50
CA GLU A 223 16.03 -4.95 -1.04
C GLU A 223 15.72 -3.93 -2.16
N LYS A 224 14.83 -4.28 -3.07
CA LYS A 224 14.38 -3.40 -4.15
C LYS A 224 13.39 -2.36 -3.64
N PHE A 225 13.63 -1.10 -4.01
CA PHE A 225 12.72 -0.01 -3.62
C PHE A 225 11.36 -0.12 -4.31
N LEU A 226 11.31 -0.24 -5.65
CA LEU A 226 10.06 -0.19 -6.42
C LEU A 226 9.65 -1.58 -6.90
N VAL A 227 8.42 -1.97 -6.57
CA VAL A 227 7.79 -3.21 -7.02
C VAL A 227 6.61 -2.90 -7.94
N LEU A 228 6.72 -3.35 -9.18
CA LEU A 228 5.70 -3.24 -10.22
C LEU A 228 5.22 -4.65 -10.58
N PRO A 229 4.16 -5.16 -9.92
CA PRO A 229 3.65 -6.51 -10.23
C PRO A 229 3.18 -6.65 -11.68
N HIS A 230 2.63 -5.57 -12.25
CA HIS A 230 2.22 -5.46 -13.65
C HIS A 230 3.35 -4.81 -14.47
N GLU A 231 3.96 -5.58 -15.35
CA GLU A 231 5.16 -5.16 -16.11
C GLU A 231 4.95 -3.92 -16.98
N LEU A 232 3.73 -3.72 -17.49
CA LEU A 232 3.41 -2.57 -18.33
C LEU A 232 3.48 -1.23 -17.60
N VAL A 233 3.34 -1.20 -16.27
CA VAL A 233 3.45 0.03 -15.48
C VAL A 233 4.79 0.71 -15.68
N GLY A 234 5.89 -0.04 -15.72
CA GLY A 234 7.23 0.49 -15.99
C GLY A 234 7.33 1.16 -17.35
N LYS A 235 6.73 0.55 -18.38
CA LYS A 235 6.65 1.14 -19.73
C LYS A 235 5.83 2.44 -19.74
N TYR A 236 4.71 2.47 -19.02
CA TYR A 236 3.87 3.66 -18.93
C TYR A 236 4.57 4.80 -18.19
N MET A 237 5.30 4.50 -17.11
CA MET A 237 6.14 5.49 -16.43
C MET A 237 7.18 6.10 -17.38
N HIS A 238 7.87 5.28 -18.15
CA HIS A 238 8.84 5.73 -19.13
C HIS A 238 8.19 6.66 -20.17
N ASN A 239 7.03 6.28 -20.71
CA ASN A 239 6.29 7.10 -21.67
C ASN A 239 5.86 8.45 -21.06
N LYS A 240 5.40 8.45 -19.79
CA LYS A 240 5.00 9.65 -19.06
C LYS A 240 6.15 10.63 -18.89
N VAL A 241 7.33 10.14 -18.51
CA VAL A 241 8.52 10.99 -18.25
C VAL A 241 9.09 11.54 -19.55
N ASN A 242 9.08 10.75 -20.63
CA ASN A 242 9.63 11.17 -21.92
C ASN A 242 8.84 12.29 -22.61
N ASP A 243 7.50 12.28 -22.46
CA ASP A 243 6.63 13.27 -23.10
C ASP A 243 5.35 13.45 -22.26
N TYR A 244 5.39 14.41 -21.34
CA TYR A 244 4.28 14.69 -20.44
C TYR A 244 3.02 15.18 -21.15
N ASP A 245 3.16 16.03 -22.17
CA ASP A 245 2.00 16.58 -22.89
C ASP A 245 1.28 15.48 -23.69
N ARG A 246 2.06 14.63 -24.34
CA ARG A 246 1.53 13.44 -25.02
C ARG A 246 0.85 12.48 -24.04
N TRP A 247 1.44 12.29 -22.85
CA TRP A 247 0.86 11.47 -21.78
C TRP A 247 -0.48 12.02 -21.32
N ILE A 248 -0.58 13.32 -21.03
CA ILE A 248 -1.84 13.97 -20.62
C ILE A 248 -2.90 13.84 -21.72
N GLY A 249 -2.52 14.05 -22.98
CA GLY A 249 -3.42 13.82 -24.12
C GLY A 249 -3.92 12.38 -24.23
N GLY A 250 -3.06 11.39 -23.91
CA GLY A 250 -3.41 9.98 -23.84
C GLY A 250 -4.40 9.67 -22.72
N MET A 251 -4.15 10.19 -21.53
CA MET A 251 -5.03 10.04 -20.35
C MET A 251 -6.40 10.69 -20.57
N ALA A 252 -6.46 11.85 -21.25
CA ALA A 252 -7.72 12.50 -21.62
C ALA A 252 -8.54 11.62 -22.58
N LYS A 253 -7.90 10.98 -23.57
CA LYS A 253 -8.56 10.03 -24.48
C LYS A 253 -9.08 8.80 -23.73
N LEU A 254 -8.28 8.26 -22.83
CA LEU A 254 -8.67 7.14 -21.98
C LEU A 254 -9.89 7.51 -21.12
N GLN A 255 -9.89 8.67 -20.48
CA GLN A 255 -11.04 9.17 -19.71
C GLN A 255 -12.30 9.28 -20.57
N ALA A 256 -12.20 9.77 -21.82
CA ALA A 256 -13.34 9.88 -22.73
C ALA A 256 -13.95 8.51 -23.07
N VAL A 257 -13.13 7.46 -23.22
CA VAL A 257 -13.62 6.09 -23.43
C VAL A 257 -14.47 5.63 -22.24
N TYR A 258 -14.00 5.82 -21.02
CA TYR A 258 -14.73 5.41 -19.81
C TYR A 258 -15.97 6.27 -19.53
N LYS A 259 -15.93 7.56 -19.87
CA LYS A 259 -17.11 8.44 -19.79
C LYS A 259 -18.22 7.95 -20.71
N ASN A 260 -17.90 7.58 -21.95
CA ASN A 260 -18.87 7.09 -22.93
C ASN A 260 -19.41 5.69 -22.62
N ALA A 261 -18.65 4.86 -21.89
CA ALA A 261 -19.08 3.52 -21.48
C ALA A 261 -20.04 3.54 -20.28
N ASN A 262 -20.03 4.61 -19.48
CA ASN A 262 -20.84 4.75 -18.25
C ASN A 262 -21.99 5.75 -18.38
N GLY A 263 -22.15 6.44 -19.51
CA GLY A 263 -23.25 7.34 -19.85
C GLY A 263 -24.20 6.70 -20.85
#